data_174deee500de2170ca03ec0556c3b7a0
#
_entry.id   174deee500de2170ca03ec0556c3b7a0
#
_cell.length_a   1.000
_cell.length_b   1.000
_cell.length_c   1.000
_cell.angle_alpha   90.00
_cell.angle_beta   90.00
_cell.angle_gamma   90.00
#
_symmetry.space_group_name_H-M   'P 1'
#
loop_
_entity.id
_entity.type
_entity.pdbx_description
1 polymer ?
#
loop_
_entity_poly.entity_id
_entity_poly.type
_entity_poly.pdbx_seq_one_letter_code
_entity_poly.pdbx_strand_id
1 'polypeptide(L)'
;FEPNQRATTTELFDGLVAESQNHWPSLEFDIGAINSKLARFLPAGFYYKMFIHPRPLWKHVYEPFIRRSAGLGKAPKMRDSDTYEHFYAFYDLVIVGGGIAGLMAAKAAASSGAQILVMEQSAHWGGRCVVEPDQINGKDPEHFIEDLVAELTAQPNVTMRTRLMGTGVYDHGYLLGYERLRDHAPSQTGPRHRLWRIRAGKILTATGAIERPLSFAGNDLPGVILASALRDYVENFGVSMGDRTVVLTNNDDAYRTAIALKAAGLDVPVILDARNAGGGALAEAAQKLGIRVETGKAVAFVKGRGVVTGVAICDQAGQGTVLEEIACDCLAMSGGWSPVVHLWSHCGGKLVWDEALAMFRPDPEKAPLNQKGEGFVLAAGAANGHFYLGAVMQDALQQGAEAAGITAASQSLPEVDQTAEAAMEAVWMMPQGAGIKLRSKAWLDFQNDVKVSDVQLAAQEGFESVEHAKRYTTLGMATDQGKLSNINGLAVLAGALNADIPAVGTTTFRPPYTPISMGAIAGAARDEIFQPVRQTPMHDWHIEQGAYMEPVGQWRRPYCYPRADETHHDAVAREIRQTRNSVGLLDASTLGKLL
;
A
#
# COMPACT_ATOMS: atom_id res chain seq x y z
N PHE A 1 -14.07 2.05 -15.06
CA PHE A 1 -12.86 1.23 -15.28
C PHE A 1 -11.74 1.71 -14.36
N GLU A 2 -11.28 0.85 -13.47
CA GLU A 2 -10.21 1.12 -12.51
C GLU A 2 -9.12 0.06 -12.70
N PRO A 3 -7.95 0.42 -13.24
CA PRO A 3 -6.86 -0.52 -13.46
C PRO A 3 -6.14 -0.88 -12.15
N ASN A 4 -5.55 -2.08 -12.12
CA ASN A 4 -4.69 -2.55 -11.02
C ASN A 4 -5.37 -2.56 -9.64
N GLN A 5 -6.65 -2.93 -9.60
CA GLN A 5 -7.36 -3.14 -8.34
C GLN A 5 -6.84 -4.38 -7.62
N ARG A 6 -6.77 -4.31 -6.30
CA ARG A 6 -6.38 -5.45 -5.45
C ARG A 6 -7.59 -6.33 -5.21
N ALA A 7 -7.52 -7.59 -5.63
CA ALA A 7 -8.60 -8.56 -5.47
C ALA A 7 -9.05 -8.70 -4.00
N THR A 8 -8.11 -8.76 -3.07
CA THR A 8 -8.37 -8.98 -1.63
C THR A 8 -9.00 -7.79 -0.90
N THR A 9 -9.10 -6.61 -1.53
CA THR A 9 -9.67 -5.40 -0.92
C THR A 9 -10.75 -4.74 -1.78
N THR A 10 -11.16 -5.40 -2.87
CA THR A 10 -12.24 -4.93 -3.73
C THR A 10 -13.55 -5.55 -3.25
N GLU A 11 -14.48 -4.72 -2.81
CA GLU A 11 -15.81 -5.15 -2.37
C GLU A 11 -16.61 -5.70 -3.57
N LEU A 12 -17.14 -6.91 -3.43
CA LEU A 12 -17.90 -7.57 -4.48
C LEU A 12 -19.33 -7.00 -4.57
N PHE A 13 -19.84 -6.93 -5.79
CA PHE A 13 -21.23 -6.57 -6.08
C PHE A 13 -21.73 -7.34 -7.31
N ASP A 14 -23.05 -7.47 -7.44
CA ASP A 14 -23.65 -8.12 -8.59
C ASP A 14 -23.33 -7.37 -9.90
N GLY A 15 -22.83 -8.12 -10.89
CA GLY A 15 -22.39 -7.57 -12.18
C GLY A 15 -20.95 -7.03 -12.21
N LEU A 16 -20.13 -7.30 -11.16
CA LEU A 16 -18.70 -6.95 -11.19
C LEU A 16 -17.99 -7.72 -12.32
N VAL A 17 -17.26 -7.00 -13.16
CA VAL A 17 -16.44 -7.56 -14.24
C VAL A 17 -14.98 -7.27 -13.98
N ALA A 18 -14.15 -8.32 -13.96
CA ALA A 18 -12.70 -8.23 -13.84
C ALA A 18 -12.02 -8.75 -15.11
N GLU A 19 -11.08 -8.00 -15.64
CA GLU A 19 -10.35 -8.36 -16.86
C GLU A 19 -8.84 -8.26 -16.62
N SER A 20 -8.08 -9.22 -17.18
CA SER A 20 -6.62 -9.14 -17.23
C SER A 20 -6.18 -8.08 -18.24
N GLN A 21 -5.11 -7.34 -17.95
CA GLN A 21 -4.68 -6.20 -18.76
C GLN A 21 -3.53 -6.50 -19.73
N ASN A 22 -2.74 -7.52 -19.50
CA ASN A 22 -1.48 -7.76 -20.21
C ASN A 22 -1.39 -9.10 -20.95
N HIS A 23 -2.43 -9.93 -20.95
CA HIS A 23 -2.48 -11.16 -21.74
C HIS A 23 -2.75 -10.89 -23.23
N TRP A 24 -2.32 -11.80 -24.09
CA TRP A 24 -2.69 -11.80 -25.52
C TRP A 24 -2.42 -13.19 -26.16
N PRO A 25 -3.37 -13.80 -26.91
CA PRO A 25 -4.75 -13.34 -27.17
C PRO A 25 -5.74 -13.65 -26.04
N SER A 26 -5.52 -14.65 -25.19
CA SER A 26 -6.36 -14.99 -24.05
C SER A 26 -5.51 -15.29 -22.80
N LEU A 27 -6.17 -15.37 -21.64
CA LEU A 27 -5.51 -15.69 -20.39
C LEU A 27 -5.00 -17.14 -20.36
N GLU A 28 -5.75 -18.07 -20.97
CA GLU A 28 -5.38 -19.49 -21.08
C GLU A 28 -4.23 -19.72 -22.05
N PHE A 29 -4.10 -18.88 -23.08
CA PHE A 29 -3.04 -18.94 -24.07
C PHE A 29 -2.41 -17.56 -24.27
N ASP A 30 -1.49 -17.22 -23.37
CA ASP A 30 -0.78 -15.94 -23.41
C ASP A 30 0.58 -16.09 -24.10
N ILE A 31 0.71 -15.50 -25.30
CA ILE A 31 1.99 -15.44 -26.02
C ILE A 31 3.02 -14.60 -25.24
N GLY A 32 2.57 -13.62 -24.44
CA GLY A 32 3.44 -12.81 -23.58
C GLY A 32 4.24 -13.64 -22.58
N ALA A 33 3.78 -14.85 -22.23
CA ALA A 33 4.53 -15.80 -21.38
C ALA A 33 5.91 -16.18 -21.93
N ILE A 34 6.22 -15.93 -23.21
CA ILE A 34 7.56 -16.12 -23.78
C ILE A 34 8.59 -15.21 -23.10
N ASN A 35 8.16 -14.05 -22.58
CA ASN A 35 9.03 -13.12 -21.85
C ASN A 35 9.66 -13.77 -20.61
N SER A 36 8.92 -14.68 -19.93
CA SER A 36 9.44 -15.44 -18.80
C SER A 36 10.63 -16.35 -19.19
N LYS A 37 10.63 -16.88 -20.43
CA LYS A 37 11.74 -17.69 -20.96
C LYS A 37 12.93 -16.80 -21.36
N LEU A 38 12.68 -15.57 -21.75
CA LEU A 38 13.67 -14.58 -22.12
C LEU A 38 14.16 -13.73 -20.94
N ALA A 39 13.63 -13.94 -19.73
CA ALA A 39 13.92 -13.13 -18.53
C ALA A 39 15.42 -13.00 -18.22
N ARG A 40 16.24 -14.00 -18.55
CA ARG A 40 17.71 -13.93 -18.38
C ARG A 40 18.38 -12.86 -19.23
N PHE A 41 17.75 -12.42 -20.32
CA PHE A 41 18.22 -11.37 -21.21
C PHE A 41 17.63 -10.00 -20.89
N LEU A 42 16.66 -9.96 -19.97
CA LEU A 42 15.96 -8.76 -19.53
C LEU A 42 16.18 -8.52 -18.01
N PRO A 43 17.45 -8.33 -17.58
CA PRO A 43 17.74 -8.04 -16.17
C PRO A 43 17.24 -6.64 -15.80
N ALA A 44 17.24 -6.32 -14.51
CA ALA A 44 16.93 -4.97 -14.03
C ALA A 44 17.72 -3.92 -14.81
N GLY A 45 17.09 -2.80 -15.14
CA GLY A 45 17.70 -1.76 -15.97
C GLY A 45 17.89 -2.11 -17.45
N PHE A 46 17.32 -3.19 -17.97
CA PHE A 46 17.49 -3.60 -19.37
C PHE A 46 17.17 -2.49 -20.37
N TYR A 47 16.16 -1.67 -20.11
CA TYR A 47 15.75 -0.57 -21.00
C TYR A 47 16.75 0.59 -21.01
N TYR A 48 17.63 0.71 -20.03
CA TYR A 48 18.76 1.64 -20.05
C TYR A 48 19.93 1.10 -20.87
N LYS A 49 20.00 -0.21 -21.09
CA LYS A 49 21.16 -0.89 -21.68
C LYS A 49 20.88 -1.39 -23.11
N MET A 50 19.68 -1.87 -23.40
CA MET A 50 19.38 -2.65 -24.60
C MET A 50 18.56 -1.90 -25.67
N PHE A 51 17.62 -1.06 -25.31
CA PHE A 51 16.67 -0.45 -26.25
C PHE A 51 16.94 1.03 -26.53
N ILE A 52 18.19 1.48 -26.35
CA ILE A 52 18.56 2.88 -26.52
C ILE A 52 18.94 3.27 -27.95
N HIS A 53 19.20 2.32 -28.83
CA HIS A 53 19.53 2.52 -30.22
C HIS A 53 18.68 1.69 -31.17
N PRO A 54 18.35 2.24 -32.37
CA PRO A 54 18.41 3.67 -32.76
C PRO A 54 17.39 4.50 -31.96
N ARG A 55 17.76 5.71 -31.58
CA ARG A 55 16.91 6.62 -30.76
C ARG A 55 15.47 6.82 -31.26
N PRO A 56 15.20 6.98 -32.58
CA PRO A 56 13.82 7.12 -33.07
C PRO A 56 12.94 5.90 -32.77
N LEU A 57 13.49 4.69 -32.73
CA LEU A 57 12.73 3.48 -32.45
C LEU A 57 12.27 3.39 -30.98
N TRP A 58 12.96 4.08 -30.06
CA TRP A 58 12.52 4.12 -28.67
C TRP A 58 11.07 4.61 -28.59
N LYS A 59 10.78 5.81 -29.10
CA LYS A 59 9.48 6.46 -29.01
C LYS A 59 8.37 5.74 -29.78
N HIS A 60 8.70 5.17 -30.94
CA HIS A 60 7.70 4.68 -31.87
C HIS A 60 7.51 3.16 -31.86
N VAL A 61 8.47 2.40 -31.31
CA VAL A 61 8.45 0.92 -31.32
C VAL A 61 8.65 0.36 -29.93
N TYR A 62 9.80 0.64 -29.27
CA TYR A 62 10.17 -0.07 -28.04
C TYR A 62 9.29 0.35 -26.86
N GLU A 63 9.12 1.65 -26.62
CA GLU A 63 8.32 2.15 -25.50
C GLU A 63 6.85 1.73 -25.58
N PRO A 64 6.14 1.86 -26.72
CA PRO A 64 4.77 1.37 -26.84
C PRO A 64 4.63 -0.13 -26.59
N PHE A 65 5.60 -0.94 -27.03
CA PHE A 65 5.60 -2.38 -26.78
C PHE A 65 5.82 -2.70 -25.31
N ILE A 66 6.83 -2.07 -24.68
CA ILE A 66 7.13 -2.25 -23.25
C ILE A 66 5.95 -1.81 -22.39
N ARG A 67 5.36 -0.64 -22.69
CA ARG A 67 4.18 -0.13 -21.99
C ARG A 67 3.00 -1.10 -22.06
N ARG A 68 2.74 -1.66 -23.25
CA ARG A 68 1.67 -2.65 -23.43
C ARG A 68 1.94 -3.91 -22.62
N SER A 69 3.17 -4.39 -22.61
CA SER A 69 3.58 -5.58 -21.86
C SER A 69 3.56 -5.36 -20.33
N ALA A 70 3.71 -4.10 -19.88
CA ALA A 70 3.68 -3.75 -18.46
C ALA A 70 2.27 -3.73 -17.85
N GLY A 71 1.19 -3.91 -18.65
CA GLY A 71 -0.17 -3.99 -18.13
C GLY A 71 -0.69 -2.71 -17.46
N LEU A 72 -0.27 -1.53 -17.93
CA LEU A 72 -0.68 -0.23 -17.36
C LEU A 72 -2.13 0.17 -17.68
N GLY A 73 -2.89 -0.71 -18.34
CA GLY A 73 -4.27 -0.47 -18.75
C GLY A 73 -4.40 0.46 -19.94
N LYS A 74 -5.64 0.81 -20.27
CA LYS A 74 -5.99 1.70 -21.37
C LYS A 74 -6.86 2.84 -20.86
N ALA A 75 -6.60 4.05 -21.31
CA ALA A 75 -7.47 5.18 -21.01
C ALA A 75 -8.89 4.92 -21.57
N PRO A 76 -9.95 5.23 -20.82
CA PRO A 76 -11.32 5.10 -21.33
C PRO A 76 -11.54 6.04 -22.52
N LYS A 77 -12.32 5.59 -23.49
CA LYS A 77 -12.68 6.39 -24.67
C LYS A 77 -14.03 7.11 -24.53
N MET A 78 -14.86 6.63 -23.61
CA MET A 78 -16.16 7.22 -23.33
C MET A 78 -16.06 8.17 -22.14
N ARG A 79 -16.96 9.15 -22.13
CA ARG A 79 -17.10 10.06 -20.99
C ARG A 79 -17.52 9.26 -19.75
N ASP A 80 -16.93 9.58 -18.62
CA ASP A 80 -17.35 9.02 -17.33
C ASP A 80 -18.76 9.54 -16.99
N SER A 81 -19.70 8.62 -16.79
CA SER A 81 -21.09 8.92 -16.43
C SER A 81 -21.29 9.13 -14.94
N ASP A 82 -20.33 8.72 -14.10
CA ASP A 82 -20.41 8.87 -12.65
C ASP A 82 -20.27 10.32 -12.22
N THR A 83 -20.82 10.66 -11.07
CA THR A 83 -20.67 11.97 -10.43
C THR A 83 -19.84 11.83 -9.16
N TYR A 84 -19.16 12.91 -8.78
CA TYR A 84 -18.24 12.95 -7.65
C TYR A 84 -18.41 14.24 -6.89
N GLU A 85 -18.08 14.26 -5.60
CA GLU A 85 -18.19 15.46 -4.80
C GLU A 85 -17.03 15.66 -3.82
N HIS A 86 -16.87 16.87 -3.34
CA HIS A 86 -15.98 17.21 -2.23
C HIS A 86 -16.79 17.55 -1.00
N PHE A 87 -16.32 17.09 0.16
CA PHE A 87 -16.91 17.38 1.45
C PHE A 87 -15.87 17.98 2.39
N TYR A 88 -16.21 19.10 3.02
CA TYR A 88 -15.31 19.81 3.94
C TYR A 88 -15.77 19.58 5.38
N ALA A 89 -14.82 19.22 6.25
CA ALA A 89 -15.12 18.90 7.63
C ALA A 89 -14.02 19.40 8.58
N PHE A 90 -14.43 19.63 9.84
CA PHE A 90 -13.56 20.03 10.94
C PHE A 90 -13.82 19.11 12.12
N TYR A 91 -12.75 18.55 12.69
CA TYR A 91 -12.82 17.69 13.86
C TYR A 91 -11.65 18.02 14.79
N ASP A 92 -11.88 17.89 16.11
CA ASP A 92 -10.81 18.03 17.09
C ASP A 92 -9.84 16.85 17.01
N LEU A 93 -10.39 15.64 16.83
CA LEU A 93 -9.63 14.41 16.67
C LEU A 93 -10.17 13.59 15.48
N VAL A 94 -9.26 13.14 14.61
CA VAL A 94 -9.58 12.15 13.56
C VAL A 94 -8.79 10.88 13.83
N ILE A 95 -9.49 9.75 13.94
CA ILE A 95 -8.93 8.42 14.12
C ILE A 95 -9.04 7.68 12.79
N VAL A 96 -7.90 7.30 12.22
CA VAL A 96 -7.82 6.60 10.94
C VAL A 96 -7.56 5.11 11.16
N GLY A 97 -8.58 4.31 10.92
CA GLY A 97 -8.65 2.87 11.14
C GLY A 97 -9.70 2.51 12.18
N GLY A 98 -10.68 1.71 11.79
CA GLY A 98 -11.79 1.24 12.64
C GLY A 98 -11.57 -0.17 13.19
N GLY A 99 -10.31 -0.63 13.26
CA GLY A 99 -9.93 -1.82 14.00
C GLY A 99 -10.03 -1.63 15.51
N ILE A 100 -9.75 -2.68 16.28
CA ILE A 100 -9.84 -2.65 17.75
C ILE A 100 -9.06 -1.47 18.36
N ALA A 101 -7.87 -1.14 17.82
CA ALA A 101 -7.08 -0.01 18.30
C ALA A 101 -7.82 1.33 18.09
N GLY A 102 -8.38 1.57 16.90
CA GLY A 102 -9.12 2.81 16.62
C GLY A 102 -10.39 2.95 17.45
N LEU A 103 -11.12 1.86 17.64
CA LEU A 103 -12.35 1.85 18.46
C LEU A 103 -12.05 2.07 19.94
N MET A 104 -11.01 1.43 20.49
CA MET A 104 -10.59 1.65 21.88
C MET A 104 -10.05 3.07 22.10
N ALA A 105 -9.29 3.62 21.13
CA ALA A 105 -8.85 5.00 21.19
C ALA A 105 -10.03 6.00 21.15
N ALA A 106 -11.03 5.73 20.30
CA ALA A 106 -12.26 6.51 20.26
C ALA A 106 -13.03 6.47 21.60
N LYS A 107 -13.13 5.27 22.21
CA LYS A 107 -13.73 5.11 23.54
C LYS A 107 -13.02 5.95 24.59
N ALA A 108 -11.70 5.90 24.63
CA ALA A 108 -10.92 6.72 25.57
C ALA A 108 -11.15 8.21 25.35
N ALA A 109 -11.15 8.65 24.08
CA ALA A 109 -11.30 10.05 23.73
C ALA A 109 -12.72 10.61 23.89
N ALA A 110 -13.76 9.78 23.80
CA ALA A 110 -15.17 10.21 23.76
C ALA A 110 -15.57 11.04 24.98
N SER A 111 -15.00 10.73 26.16
CA SER A 111 -15.31 11.44 27.41
C SER A 111 -14.75 12.87 27.46
N SER A 112 -13.86 13.28 26.55
CA SER A 112 -13.28 14.63 26.51
C SER A 112 -14.26 15.71 26.02
N GLY A 113 -15.34 15.30 25.33
CA GLY A 113 -16.25 16.20 24.63
C GLY A 113 -15.74 16.72 23.29
N ALA A 114 -14.53 16.34 22.88
CA ALA A 114 -13.97 16.65 21.57
C ALA A 114 -14.82 16.04 20.44
N GLN A 115 -14.95 16.74 19.31
CA GLN A 115 -15.59 16.21 18.11
C GLN A 115 -14.65 15.20 17.43
N ILE A 116 -15.06 13.94 17.38
CA ILE A 116 -14.24 12.80 16.93
C ILE A 116 -14.82 12.23 15.64
N LEU A 117 -13.96 12.02 14.64
CA LEU A 117 -14.27 11.22 13.47
C LEU A 117 -13.47 9.92 13.50
N VAL A 118 -14.16 8.78 13.40
CA VAL A 118 -13.55 7.47 13.20
C VAL A 118 -13.77 7.04 11.76
N MET A 119 -12.68 6.76 11.03
CA MET A 119 -12.68 6.40 9.62
C MET A 119 -12.27 4.94 9.46
N GLU A 120 -13.06 4.15 8.72
CA GLU A 120 -12.73 2.78 8.35
C GLU A 120 -12.82 2.58 6.83
N GLN A 121 -11.78 2.01 6.23
CA GLN A 121 -11.71 1.79 4.78
C GLN A 121 -12.60 0.64 4.28
N SER A 122 -12.86 -0.37 5.13
CA SER A 122 -13.73 -1.50 4.81
C SER A 122 -15.20 -1.18 5.05
N ALA A 123 -16.07 -2.14 4.75
CA ALA A 123 -17.49 -2.06 5.05
C ALA A 123 -17.80 -2.37 6.52
N HIS A 124 -16.84 -2.97 7.24
CA HIS A 124 -17.02 -3.56 8.57
C HIS A 124 -16.05 -2.93 9.57
N TRP A 125 -16.45 -2.87 10.83
CA TRP A 125 -15.63 -2.48 11.96
C TRP A 125 -14.87 -3.68 12.52
N GLY A 126 -13.85 -3.41 13.36
CA GLY A 126 -13.09 -4.41 14.09
C GLY A 126 -11.75 -4.76 13.46
N GLY A 127 -11.59 -4.51 12.16
CA GLY A 127 -10.37 -4.83 11.42
C GLY A 127 -10.04 -6.32 11.57
N ARG A 128 -8.77 -6.64 11.84
CA ARG A 128 -8.32 -8.02 11.96
C ARG A 128 -8.82 -8.73 13.23
N CYS A 129 -9.22 -8.00 14.28
CA CYS A 129 -9.65 -8.59 15.55
C CYS A 129 -10.80 -9.59 15.41
N VAL A 130 -11.69 -9.37 14.43
CA VAL A 130 -12.87 -10.23 14.21
C VAL A 130 -12.53 -11.65 13.75
N VAL A 131 -11.35 -11.88 13.19
CA VAL A 131 -10.87 -13.21 12.76
C VAL A 131 -9.81 -13.82 13.69
N GLU A 132 -9.58 -13.19 14.84
CA GLU A 132 -8.68 -13.73 15.86
C GLU A 132 -9.44 -14.69 16.79
N PRO A 133 -8.81 -15.79 17.22
CA PRO A 133 -9.45 -16.77 18.10
C PRO A 133 -9.51 -16.33 19.57
N ASP A 134 -8.84 -15.24 19.93
CA ASP A 134 -8.64 -14.80 21.31
C ASP A 134 -9.92 -14.16 21.85
N GLN A 135 -10.42 -14.60 23.01
CA GLN A 135 -11.61 -14.04 23.65
C GLN A 135 -11.32 -12.75 24.41
N ILE A 136 -12.28 -11.82 24.39
CA ILE A 136 -12.22 -10.54 25.09
C ILE A 136 -13.34 -10.50 26.13
N ASN A 137 -13.02 -10.43 27.42
CA ASN A 137 -13.99 -10.53 28.52
C ASN A 137 -14.88 -11.79 28.42
N GLY A 138 -14.32 -12.91 27.94
CA GLY A 138 -15.04 -14.17 27.75
C GLY A 138 -16.06 -14.14 26.59
N LYS A 139 -15.99 -13.16 25.70
CA LYS A 139 -16.79 -13.05 24.47
C LYS A 139 -15.93 -13.24 23.24
N ASP A 140 -16.53 -13.71 22.17
CA ASP A 140 -15.89 -13.71 20.86
C ASP A 140 -15.61 -12.26 20.41
N PRO A 141 -14.50 -12.01 19.71
CA PRO A 141 -14.10 -10.66 19.30
C PRO A 141 -15.17 -9.90 18.52
N GLU A 142 -15.93 -10.57 17.65
CA GLU A 142 -17.00 -9.97 16.88
C GLU A 142 -18.08 -9.34 17.77
N HIS A 143 -18.57 -10.08 18.78
CA HIS A 143 -19.57 -9.56 19.71
C HIS A 143 -19.02 -8.40 20.57
N PHE A 144 -17.73 -8.46 20.96
CA PHE A 144 -17.11 -7.36 21.68
C PHE A 144 -17.04 -6.10 20.82
N ILE A 145 -16.70 -6.24 19.53
CA ILE A 145 -16.65 -5.13 18.58
C ILE A 145 -18.05 -4.55 18.33
N GLU A 146 -19.09 -5.39 18.18
CA GLU A 146 -20.48 -4.94 18.03
C GLU A 146 -20.93 -4.08 19.21
N ASP A 147 -20.69 -4.55 20.45
CA ASP A 147 -21.00 -3.80 21.67
C ASP A 147 -20.27 -2.44 21.70
N LEU A 148 -18.97 -2.43 21.36
CA LEU A 148 -18.15 -1.23 21.35
C LEU A 148 -18.60 -0.23 20.28
N VAL A 149 -18.94 -0.70 19.08
CA VAL A 149 -19.49 0.13 17.99
C VAL A 149 -20.82 0.73 18.39
N ALA A 150 -21.71 -0.05 19.03
CA ALA A 150 -22.99 0.45 19.54
C ALA A 150 -22.78 1.55 20.60
N GLU A 151 -21.86 1.35 21.55
CA GLU A 151 -21.49 2.32 22.57
C GLU A 151 -21.00 3.64 21.93
N LEU A 152 -20.08 3.56 20.97
CA LEU A 152 -19.49 4.73 20.29
C LEU A 152 -20.52 5.45 19.41
N THR A 153 -21.38 4.71 18.71
CA THR A 153 -22.42 5.31 17.87
C THR A 153 -23.45 6.09 18.69
N ALA A 154 -23.67 5.72 19.94
CA ALA A 154 -24.56 6.42 20.86
C ALA A 154 -23.96 7.74 21.39
N GLN A 155 -22.65 7.98 21.23
CA GLN A 155 -21.99 9.21 21.69
C GLN A 155 -22.27 10.37 20.72
N PRO A 156 -22.79 11.51 21.18
CA PRO A 156 -23.18 12.64 20.31
C PRO A 156 -21.99 13.35 19.66
N ASN A 157 -20.80 13.21 20.22
CA ASN A 157 -19.56 13.82 19.75
C ASN A 157 -18.68 12.87 18.92
N VAL A 158 -19.15 11.63 18.63
CA VAL A 158 -18.42 10.65 17.84
C VAL A 158 -19.15 10.41 16.51
N THR A 159 -18.46 10.65 15.41
CA THR A 159 -18.92 10.34 14.05
C THR A 159 -18.18 9.12 13.55
N MET A 160 -18.88 8.08 13.18
CA MET A 160 -18.31 6.83 12.66
C MET A 160 -18.65 6.66 11.17
N ARG A 161 -17.63 6.34 10.33
CA ARG A 161 -17.80 6.15 8.88
C ARG A 161 -17.01 4.95 8.40
N THR A 162 -17.72 3.98 7.80
CA THR A 162 -17.13 2.89 7.01
C THR A 162 -16.96 3.29 5.55
N ARG A 163 -16.21 2.53 4.77
CA ARG A 163 -15.86 2.80 3.37
C ARG A 163 -15.17 4.16 3.15
N LEU A 164 -14.66 4.74 4.23
CA LEU A 164 -13.94 6.01 4.24
C LEU A 164 -12.47 5.76 4.60
N MET A 165 -11.60 5.82 3.62
CA MET A 165 -10.16 5.61 3.77
C MET A 165 -9.43 6.93 3.98
N GLY A 166 -8.55 7.00 4.99
CA GLY A 166 -7.57 8.08 5.10
C GLY A 166 -6.51 7.94 4.01
N THR A 167 -6.50 8.83 3.02
CA THR A 167 -5.65 8.71 1.84
C THR A 167 -4.35 9.50 1.92
N GLY A 168 -4.31 10.58 2.68
CA GLY A 168 -3.09 11.38 2.85
C GLY A 168 -3.19 12.37 3.99
N VAL A 169 -2.10 12.54 4.71
CA VAL A 169 -1.93 13.56 5.77
C VAL A 169 -0.92 14.59 5.28
N TYR A 170 -1.24 15.85 5.51
CA TYR A 170 -0.45 17.00 5.06
C TYR A 170 -0.26 17.99 6.21
N ASP A 171 0.50 19.05 5.97
CA ASP A 171 0.76 20.08 6.95
C ASP A 171 -0.50 20.70 7.56
N HIS A 172 -0.39 21.19 8.76
CA HIS A 172 -1.45 21.90 9.48
C HIS A 172 -2.72 21.08 9.77
N GLY A 173 -2.57 19.78 10.03
CA GLY A 173 -3.69 18.90 10.33
C GLY A 173 -4.64 18.66 9.14
N TYR A 174 -4.16 18.86 7.90
CA TYR A 174 -4.97 18.60 6.74
C TYR A 174 -4.91 17.12 6.36
N LEU A 175 -6.07 16.47 6.34
CA LEU A 175 -6.24 15.07 5.99
C LEU A 175 -7.23 14.94 4.83
N LEU A 176 -6.90 14.11 3.86
CA LEU A 176 -7.81 13.71 2.80
C LEU A 176 -8.39 12.33 3.09
N GLY A 177 -9.72 12.23 3.01
CA GLY A 177 -10.46 10.98 3.08
C GLY A 177 -11.10 10.64 1.73
N TYR A 178 -11.04 9.38 1.33
CA TYR A 178 -11.68 8.87 0.12
C TYR A 178 -12.81 7.92 0.51
N GLU A 179 -14.04 8.35 0.30
CA GLU A 179 -15.26 7.59 0.62
C GLU A 179 -15.88 6.98 -0.64
N ARG A 180 -16.12 5.68 -0.60
CA ARG A 180 -16.80 4.92 -1.64
C ARG A 180 -18.28 4.81 -1.30
N LEU A 181 -19.10 5.68 -1.91
CA LEU A 181 -20.52 5.80 -1.55
C LEU A 181 -21.37 4.70 -2.18
N ARG A 182 -21.08 4.29 -3.41
CA ARG A 182 -21.92 3.32 -4.13
C ARG A 182 -21.19 2.31 -5.02
N ASP A 183 -19.91 2.06 -4.80
CA ASP A 183 -19.20 0.99 -5.52
C ASP A 183 -19.88 -0.38 -5.28
N HIS A 184 -20.36 -0.63 -4.06
CA HIS A 184 -21.09 -1.82 -3.67
C HIS A 184 -22.58 -1.83 -4.09
N ALA A 185 -23.11 -0.72 -4.58
CA ALA A 185 -24.52 -0.55 -4.94
C ALA A 185 -24.65 0.30 -6.23
N PRO A 186 -24.17 -0.20 -7.39
CA PRO A 186 -24.05 0.59 -8.62
C PRO A 186 -25.40 1.09 -9.17
N SER A 187 -26.50 0.48 -8.79
CA SER A 187 -27.86 0.91 -9.18
C SER A 187 -28.38 2.13 -8.41
N GLN A 188 -27.74 2.53 -7.32
CA GLN A 188 -28.13 3.71 -6.57
C GLN A 188 -27.77 4.99 -7.33
N THR A 189 -28.54 6.06 -7.10
CA THR A 189 -28.28 7.40 -7.68
C THR A 189 -27.43 8.25 -6.73
N GLY A 190 -26.76 9.28 -7.27
CA GLY A 190 -25.92 10.20 -6.51
C GLY A 190 -24.44 10.06 -6.82
N PRO A 191 -23.56 10.73 -6.07
CA PRO A 191 -22.13 10.66 -6.28
C PRO A 191 -21.60 9.25 -5.99
N ARG A 192 -20.68 8.79 -6.84
CA ARG A 192 -20.01 7.49 -6.69
C ARG A 192 -18.99 7.54 -5.57
N HIS A 193 -18.13 8.58 -5.58
CA HIS A 193 -17.11 8.78 -4.57
C HIS A 193 -17.19 10.21 -4.03
N ARG A 194 -16.75 10.35 -2.77
CA ARG A 194 -16.62 11.64 -2.10
C ARG A 194 -15.19 11.82 -1.59
N LEU A 195 -14.58 12.95 -1.92
CA LEU A 195 -13.30 13.34 -1.36
C LEU A 195 -13.53 14.25 -0.15
N TRP A 196 -13.23 13.74 1.02
CA TRP A 196 -13.27 14.50 2.26
C TRP A 196 -12.00 15.35 2.38
N ARG A 197 -12.18 16.62 2.68
CA ARG A 197 -11.13 17.59 2.98
C ARG A 197 -11.27 17.99 4.44
N ILE A 198 -10.51 17.34 5.31
CA ILE A 198 -10.67 17.43 6.74
C ILE A 198 -9.57 18.31 7.33
N ARG A 199 -9.94 19.22 8.23
CA ARG A 199 -9.03 19.87 9.15
C ARG A 199 -9.20 19.26 10.52
N ALA A 200 -8.12 18.69 11.05
CA ALA A 200 -8.09 18.02 12.34
C ALA A 200 -7.16 18.75 13.31
N GLY A 201 -7.56 18.85 14.55
CA GLY A 201 -6.67 19.30 15.63
C GLY A 201 -5.56 18.30 15.91
N LYS A 202 -5.95 17.01 16.00
CA LYS A 202 -5.04 15.87 16.13
C LYS A 202 -5.49 14.75 15.17
N ILE A 203 -4.54 13.94 14.75
CA ILE A 203 -4.78 12.75 13.92
C ILE A 203 -4.17 11.54 14.63
N LEU A 204 -4.96 10.50 14.88
CA LEU A 204 -4.49 9.24 15.42
C LEU A 204 -4.51 8.16 14.33
N THR A 205 -3.36 7.63 13.97
CA THR A 205 -3.24 6.54 13.01
C THR A 205 -3.35 5.20 13.73
N ALA A 206 -4.51 4.55 13.60
CA ALA A 206 -4.79 3.19 14.06
C ALA A 206 -4.88 2.22 12.88
N THR A 207 -4.00 2.42 11.90
CA THR A 207 -4.02 1.85 10.55
C THR A 207 -3.55 0.40 10.49
N GLY A 208 -3.19 -0.20 11.62
CA GLY A 208 -2.80 -1.60 11.70
C GLY A 208 -1.43 -1.89 11.08
N ALA A 209 -1.26 -3.13 10.62
CA ALA A 209 -0.05 -3.63 9.99
C ALA A 209 -0.39 -4.48 8.76
N ILE A 210 0.59 -4.67 7.88
CA ILE A 210 0.49 -5.52 6.68
C ILE A 210 1.42 -6.71 6.88
N GLU A 211 0.92 -7.92 6.62
CA GLU A 211 1.72 -9.13 6.63
C GLU A 211 2.72 -9.12 5.49
N ARG A 212 3.96 -9.53 5.77
CA ARG A 212 5.06 -9.61 4.81
C ARG A 212 5.06 -10.94 4.09
N PRO A 213 5.26 -10.97 2.76
CA PRO A 213 5.56 -12.21 2.05
C PRO A 213 6.97 -12.71 2.38
N LEU A 214 7.22 -13.99 2.08
CA LEU A 214 8.53 -14.61 2.09
C LEU A 214 9.05 -14.76 0.66
N SER A 215 10.36 -14.58 0.46
CA SER A 215 10.98 -14.60 -0.87
C SER A 215 11.66 -15.94 -1.15
N PHE A 216 11.04 -16.75 -1.98
CA PHE A 216 11.54 -18.08 -2.43
C PHE A 216 11.18 -18.31 -3.90
N ALA A 217 11.79 -19.31 -4.53
CA ALA A 217 11.57 -19.56 -5.96
C ALA A 217 10.12 -20.02 -6.24
N GLY A 218 9.41 -19.29 -7.09
CA GLY A 218 8.04 -19.55 -7.49
C GLY A 218 6.97 -19.01 -6.53
N ASN A 219 7.33 -18.06 -5.66
CA ASN A 219 6.39 -17.40 -4.75
C ASN A 219 5.36 -16.49 -5.46
N ASP A 220 5.41 -16.40 -6.78
CA ASP A 220 4.48 -15.70 -7.67
C ASP A 220 3.41 -16.61 -8.29
N LEU A 221 3.48 -17.92 -8.05
CA LEU A 221 2.51 -18.84 -8.63
C LEU A 221 1.12 -18.67 -7.99
N PRO A 222 0.03 -18.64 -8.79
CA PRO A 222 -1.34 -18.70 -8.29
C PRO A 222 -1.55 -19.89 -7.36
N GLY A 223 -2.05 -19.64 -6.15
CA GLY A 223 -2.13 -20.60 -5.06
C GLY A 223 -1.10 -20.32 -3.95
N VAL A 224 -0.15 -19.40 -4.15
CA VAL A 224 0.68 -18.84 -3.09
C VAL A 224 -0.01 -17.58 -2.56
N ILE A 225 -0.29 -17.53 -1.25
CA ILE A 225 -1.07 -16.47 -0.60
C ILE A 225 -0.47 -16.13 0.77
N LEU A 226 -0.73 -14.93 1.28
CA LEU A 226 -0.44 -14.57 2.67
C LEU A 226 -1.33 -15.35 3.64
N ALA A 227 -0.76 -15.84 4.72
CA ALA A 227 -1.47 -16.71 5.67
C ALA A 227 -2.66 -15.99 6.33
N SER A 228 -2.49 -14.72 6.70
CA SER A 228 -3.58 -13.93 7.28
C SER A 228 -4.71 -13.67 6.29
N ALA A 229 -4.39 -13.47 5.00
CA ALA A 229 -5.41 -13.26 3.98
C ALA A 229 -6.23 -14.54 3.75
N LEU A 230 -5.58 -15.71 3.77
CA LEU A 230 -6.29 -16.99 3.67
C LEU A 230 -7.21 -17.23 4.87
N ARG A 231 -6.75 -16.92 6.10
CA ARG A 231 -7.58 -16.98 7.31
C ARG A 231 -8.78 -16.06 7.21
N ASP A 232 -8.58 -14.82 6.76
CA ASP A 232 -9.65 -13.85 6.56
C ASP A 232 -10.71 -14.34 5.55
N TYR A 233 -10.28 -14.95 4.44
CA TYR A 233 -11.21 -15.55 3.47
C TYR A 233 -12.02 -16.70 4.05
N VAL A 234 -11.41 -17.55 4.84
CA VAL A 234 -12.09 -18.71 5.43
C VAL A 234 -13.05 -18.26 6.52
N GLU A 235 -12.61 -17.42 7.46
CA GLU A 235 -13.41 -17.01 8.61
C GLU A 235 -14.56 -16.06 8.23
N ASN A 236 -14.28 -15.03 7.43
CA ASN A 236 -15.28 -14.02 7.07
C ASN A 236 -16.17 -14.42 5.88
N PHE A 237 -15.67 -15.25 4.96
CA PHE A 237 -16.38 -15.51 3.69
C PHE A 237 -16.62 -16.99 3.39
N GLY A 238 -16.12 -17.92 4.22
CA GLY A 238 -16.25 -19.36 3.98
C GLY A 238 -15.58 -19.83 2.68
N VAL A 239 -14.52 -19.14 2.23
CA VAL A 239 -13.83 -19.41 0.96
C VAL A 239 -12.39 -19.84 1.22
N SER A 240 -11.94 -20.92 0.58
CA SER A 240 -10.53 -21.35 0.58
C SER A 240 -9.93 -21.25 -0.81
N MET A 241 -8.60 -21.00 -0.86
CA MET A 241 -7.82 -20.98 -2.10
C MET A 241 -7.45 -22.39 -2.60
N GLY A 242 -7.60 -23.41 -1.76
CA GLY A 242 -7.32 -24.79 -2.05
C GLY A 242 -7.80 -25.70 -0.93
N ASP A 243 -7.83 -27.00 -1.21
CA ASP A 243 -8.29 -28.03 -0.26
C ASP A 243 -7.13 -28.54 0.63
N ARG A 244 -5.89 -28.42 0.15
CA ARG A 244 -4.68 -28.93 0.79
C ARG A 244 -3.61 -27.86 0.88
N THR A 245 -3.47 -27.21 2.04
CA THR A 245 -2.61 -26.06 2.27
C THR A 245 -1.35 -26.44 3.05
N VAL A 246 -0.17 -26.11 2.51
CA VAL A 246 1.09 -26.06 3.26
C VAL A 246 1.22 -24.66 3.86
N VAL A 247 1.60 -24.55 5.14
CA VAL A 247 1.85 -23.26 5.80
C VAL A 247 3.36 -23.05 5.96
N LEU A 248 3.87 -21.88 5.58
CA LEU A 248 5.28 -21.49 5.66
C LEU A 248 5.41 -20.21 6.48
N THR A 249 6.25 -20.22 7.51
CA THR A 249 6.32 -19.09 8.45
C THR A 249 7.69 -18.88 9.08
N ASN A 250 7.87 -17.70 9.68
CA ASN A 250 8.94 -17.32 10.60
C ASN A 250 8.40 -16.70 11.90
N ASN A 251 7.11 -16.86 12.16
CA ASN A 251 6.39 -16.28 13.30
C ASN A 251 5.20 -17.16 13.70
N ASP A 252 4.59 -16.87 14.84
CA ASP A 252 3.51 -17.73 15.38
C ASP A 252 2.13 -17.44 14.79
N ASP A 253 1.90 -16.28 14.20
CA ASP A 253 0.57 -15.92 13.68
C ASP A 253 0.05 -16.89 12.61
N ALA A 254 0.94 -17.41 11.75
CA ALA A 254 0.55 -18.38 10.74
C ALA A 254 0.11 -19.74 11.30
N TYR A 255 0.49 -20.09 12.53
CA TYR A 255 -0.06 -21.27 13.20
C TYR A 255 -1.56 -21.12 13.47
N ARG A 256 -2.02 -19.90 13.82
CA ARG A 256 -3.46 -19.60 13.94
C ARG A 256 -4.19 -19.87 12.62
N THR A 257 -3.58 -19.49 11.49
CA THR A 257 -4.13 -19.80 10.16
C THR A 257 -4.24 -21.31 9.94
N ALA A 258 -3.19 -22.08 10.24
CA ALA A 258 -3.21 -23.53 10.10
C ALA A 258 -4.31 -24.19 10.97
N ILE A 259 -4.48 -23.70 12.20
CA ILE A 259 -5.51 -24.17 13.14
C ILE A 259 -6.92 -23.84 12.61
N ALA A 260 -7.14 -22.59 12.12
CA ALA A 260 -8.41 -22.17 11.54
C ALA A 260 -8.79 -22.99 10.30
N LEU A 261 -7.84 -23.22 9.39
CA LEU A 261 -8.04 -24.08 8.22
C LEU A 261 -8.45 -25.50 8.63
N LYS A 262 -7.80 -26.06 9.64
CA LYS A 262 -8.11 -27.39 10.14
C LYS A 262 -9.51 -27.45 10.79
N ALA A 263 -9.88 -26.39 11.51
CA ALA A 263 -11.23 -26.25 12.09
C ALA A 263 -12.31 -26.15 11.01
N ALA A 264 -11.99 -25.51 9.89
CA ALA A 264 -12.86 -25.42 8.71
C ALA A 264 -12.92 -26.74 7.89
N GLY A 265 -12.22 -27.81 8.32
CA GLY A 265 -12.23 -29.11 7.64
C GLY A 265 -11.24 -29.24 6.47
N LEU A 266 -10.36 -28.27 6.28
CA LEU A 266 -9.35 -28.30 5.22
C LEU A 266 -8.13 -29.12 5.64
N ASP A 267 -7.39 -29.68 4.65
CA ASP A 267 -6.17 -30.45 4.93
C ASP A 267 -4.95 -29.54 5.05
N VAL A 268 -4.25 -29.65 6.18
CA VAL A 268 -2.98 -28.96 6.45
C VAL A 268 -1.93 -30.03 6.76
N PRO A 269 -1.19 -30.51 5.75
CA PRO A 269 -0.23 -31.62 5.93
C PRO A 269 0.98 -31.24 6.77
N VAL A 270 1.43 -29.96 6.67
CA VAL A 270 2.62 -29.51 7.38
C VAL A 270 2.63 -27.99 7.55
N ILE A 271 3.22 -27.56 8.68
CA ILE A 271 3.72 -26.20 8.90
C ILE A 271 5.23 -26.25 8.79
N LEU A 272 5.81 -25.47 7.88
CA LEU A 272 7.24 -25.26 7.72
C LEU A 272 7.63 -23.98 8.46
N ASP A 273 8.31 -24.09 9.58
CA ASP A 273 8.79 -22.95 10.35
C ASP A 273 10.29 -22.75 10.08
N ALA A 274 10.62 -21.57 9.59
CA ALA A 274 12.01 -21.24 9.27
C ALA A 274 12.88 -21.09 10.52
N ARG A 275 12.29 -20.84 11.68
CA ARG A 275 12.97 -20.76 12.98
C ARG A 275 13.40 -22.15 13.44
N ASN A 276 14.57 -22.22 14.08
CA ASN A 276 15.02 -23.48 14.65
C ASN A 276 14.26 -23.85 15.93
N ALA A 277 13.87 -22.86 16.74
CA ALA A 277 13.16 -23.07 17.99
C ALA A 277 11.64 -23.24 17.82
N GLY A 278 11.04 -22.66 16.73
CA GLY A 278 9.63 -22.80 16.31
C GLY A 278 8.56 -22.48 17.36
N GLY A 279 7.40 -22.22 16.98
CA GLY A 279 6.09 -21.83 17.42
C GLY A 279 5.50 -22.14 18.83
N GLY A 280 6.24 -22.54 19.84
CA GLY A 280 5.76 -22.61 21.23
C GLY A 280 4.40 -23.30 21.42
N ALA A 281 3.51 -22.70 22.23
CA ALA A 281 2.20 -23.24 22.55
C ALA A 281 1.27 -23.39 21.32
N LEU A 282 1.40 -22.52 20.34
CA LEU A 282 0.62 -22.61 19.09
C LEU A 282 1.09 -23.79 18.22
N ALA A 283 2.38 -24.11 18.21
CA ALA A 283 2.89 -25.31 17.55
C ALA A 283 2.36 -26.59 18.23
N GLU A 284 2.33 -26.62 19.57
CA GLU A 284 1.74 -27.74 20.32
C GLU A 284 0.24 -27.90 20.01
N ALA A 285 -0.49 -26.78 19.91
CA ALA A 285 -1.90 -26.80 19.55
C ALA A 285 -2.11 -27.35 18.13
N ALA A 286 -1.31 -26.93 17.16
CA ALA A 286 -1.34 -27.45 15.79
C ALA A 286 -1.04 -28.96 15.73
N GLN A 287 -0.02 -29.43 16.50
CA GLN A 287 0.35 -30.85 16.57
C GLN A 287 -0.77 -31.70 17.19
N LYS A 288 -1.48 -31.19 18.20
CA LYS A 288 -2.66 -31.87 18.79
C LYS A 288 -3.80 -32.07 17.78
N LEU A 289 -3.88 -31.20 16.76
CA LEU A 289 -4.83 -31.33 15.63
C LEU A 289 -4.31 -32.25 14.52
N GLY A 290 -3.16 -32.92 14.72
CA GLY A 290 -2.54 -33.83 13.75
C GLY A 290 -1.78 -33.12 12.63
N ILE A 291 -1.42 -31.84 12.76
CA ILE A 291 -0.60 -31.11 11.79
C ILE A 291 0.88 -31.38 12.09
N ARG A 292 1.63 -31.80 11.08
CA ARG A 292 3.09 -31.95 11.18
C ARG A 292 3.75 -30.57 11.29
N VAL A 293 4.67 -30.37 12.21
CA VAL A 293 5.44 -29.14 12.37
C VAL A 293 6.91 -29.44 12.16
N GLU A 294 7.52 -28.75 11.21
CA GLU A 294 8.94 -28.89 10.84
C GLU A 294 9.66 -27.55 11.05
N THR A 295 10.62 -27.53 11.98
CA THR A 295 11.42 -26.35 12.30
C THR A 295 12.74 -26.31 11.52
N GLY A 296 13.31 -25.12 11.32
CA GLY A 296 14.53 -24.90 10.53
C GLY A 296 14.33 -25.22 9.04
N LYS A 297 13.10 -25.24 8.55
CA LYS A 297 12.75 -25.63 7.18
C LYS A 297 12.31 -24.43 6.33
N ALA A 298 12.48 -24.59 5.04
CA ALA A 298 12.12 -23.60 4.02
C ALA A 298 11.58 -24.29 2.76
N VAL A 299 10.99 -23.49 1.89
CA VAL A 299 10.63 -23.89 0.53
C VAL A 299 11.79 -23.56 -0.41
N ALA A 300 12.38 -24.58 -1.04
CA ALA A 300 13.38 -24.40 -2.08
C ALA A 300 12.75 -23.80 -3.35
N PHE A 301 11.61 -24.36 -3.76
CA PHE A 301 10.80 -23.85 -4.87
C PHE A 301 9.38 -24.41 -4.80
N VAL A 302 8.45 -23.68 -5.41
CA VAL A 302 7.08 -24.14 -5.61
C VAL A 302 6.99 -24.92 -6.92
N LYS A 303 6.25 -26.03 -6.89
CA LYS A 303 5.93 -26.86 -8.06
C LYS A 303 4.61 -26.43 -8.66
N GLY A 304 4.57 -26.42 -9.98
CA GLY A 304 3.34 -26.14 -10.71
C GLY A 304 3.60 -25.52 -12.07
N ARG A 305 2.58 -25.51 -12.89
CA ARG A 305 2.57 -24.83 -14.18
C ARG A 305 1.28 -24.01 -14.28
N GLY A 306 1.37 -22.73 -13.93
CA GLY A 306 0.21 -21.83 -13.89
C GLY A 306 -0.53 -21.81 -12.55
N VAL A 307 -0.52 -22.92 -11.78
CA VAL A 307 -1.05 -23.01 -10.41
C VAL A 307 -0.14 -23.88 -9.56
N VAL A 308 -0.20 -23.74 -8.25
CA VAL A 308 0.52 -24.57 -7.27
C VAL A 308 0.04 -26.02 -7.38
N THR A 309 0.98 -26.98 -7.41
CA THR A 309 0.72 -28.41 -7.33
C THR A 309 1.54 -29.10 -6.24
N GLY A 310 2.42 -28.38 -5.58
CA GLY A 310 3.25 -28.86 -4.50
C GLY A 310 4.41 -27.93 -4.17
N VAL A 311 5.15 -28.29 -3.13
CA VAL A 311 6.34 -27.56 -2.67
C VAL A 311 7.50 -28.52 -2.48
N ALA A 312 8.72 -28.05 -2.76
CA ALA A 312 9.97 -28.74 -2.46
C ALA A 312 10.57 -28.15 -1.18
N ILE A 313 10.75 -28.99 -0.17
CA ILE A 313 11.22 -28.59 1.17
C ILE A 313 12.74 -28.73 1.23
N CYS A 314 13.40 -27.79 1.90
CA CYS A 314 14.82 -27.81 2.20
C CYS A 314 15.11 -27.26 3.60
N ASP A 315 16.36 -27.33 4.04
CA ASP A 315 16.80 -26.63 5.24
C ASP A 315 16.90 -25.12 4.99
N GLN A 316 16.42 -24.29 5.94
CA GLN A 316 16.48 -22.83 5.83
C GLN A 316 17.92 -22.32 5.77
N ALA A 317 18.83 -22.87 6.57
CA ALA A 317 20.26 -22.53 6.53
C ALA A 317 21.01 -23.13 5.32
N GLY A 318 20.33 -23.93 4.47
CA GLY A 318 20.90 -24.64 3.32
C GLY A 318 20.97 -23.82 2.04
N GLN A 319 21.36 -24.50 0.96
CA GLN A 319 21.46 -23.93 -0.38
C GLN A 319 20.26 -24.30 -1.30
N GLY A 320 19.26 -25.01 -0.76
CA GLY A 320 18.09 -25.47 -1.51
C GLY A 320 18.16 -26.93 -1.98
N THR A 321 18.97 -27.75 -1.33
CA THR A 321 18.94 -29.21 -1.54
C THR A 321 17.57 -29.72 -1.09
N VAL A 322 16.83 -30.34 -1.99
CA VAL A 322 15.49 -30.86 -1.72
C VAL A 322 15.57 -32.06 -0.81
N LEU A 323 14.89 -32.01 0.30
CA LEU A 323 14.76 -33.10 1.29
C LEU A 323 13.49 -33.92 1.03
N GLU A 324 12.40 -33.24 0.75
CA GLU A 324 11.07 -33.84 0.53
C GLU A 324 10.26 -32.97 -0.43
N GLU A 325 9.32 -33.58 -1.13
CA GLU A 325 8.31 -32.87 -1.92
C GLU A 325 6.92 -33.20 -1.38
N ILE A 326 6.12 -32.18 -1.15
CA ILE A 326 4.73 -32.32 -0.67
C ILE A 326 3.78 -31.82 -1.73
N ALA A 327 2.80 -32.62 -2.09
CA ALA A 327 1.69 -32.20 -2.94
C ALA A 327 0.75 -31.30 -2.16
N CYS A 328 0.42 -30.13 -2.73
CA CYS A 328 -0.57 -29.19 -2.21
C CYS A 328 -1.07 -28.33 -3.35
N ASP A 329 -2.24 -27.72 -3.20
CA ASP A 329 -2.83 -26.78 -4.14
C ASP A 329 -2.84 -25.32 -3.60
N CYS A 330 -2.43 -25.16 -2.34
CA CYS A 330 -2.23 -23.85 -1.71
C CYS A 330 -0.97 -23.82 -0.84
N LEU A 331 -0.26 -22.70 -0.88
CA LEU A 331 0.86 -22.40 0.02
C LEU A 331 0.58 -21.08 0.73
N ALA A 332 0.25 -21.13 2.01
CA ALA A 332 0.05 -19.96 2.87
C ALA A 332 1.37 -19.54 3.50
N MET A 333 1.79 -18.29 3.30
CA MET A 333 3.07 -17.80 3.83
C MET A 333 2.91 -16.60 4.76
N SER A 334 3.78 -16.51 5.78
CA SER A 334 3.90 -15.36 6.67
C SER A 334 5.36 -15.05 6.97
N GLY A 335 5.80 -13.85 6.63
CA GLY A 335 7.14 -13.31 6.89
C GLY A 335 7.21 -12.30 8.03
N GLY A 336 6.17 -12.26 8.89
CA GLY A 336 6.00 -11.27 9.94
C GLY A 336 5.17 -10.07 9.48
N TRP A 337 5.19 -8.99 10.27
CA TRP A 337 4.30 -7.86 10.10
C TRP A 337 5.07 -6.54 9.93
N SER A 338 4.50 -5.62 9.20
CA SER A 338 5.01 -4.26 9.02
C SER A 338 3.93 -3.24 9.36
N PRO A 339 4.14 -2.35 10.32
CA PRO A 339 3.21 -1.28 10.65
C PRO A 339 2.87 -0.42 9.43
N VAL A 340 1.62 0.01 9.32
CA VAL A 340 1.19 0.94 8.27
C VAL A 340 1.53 2.37 8.70
N VAL A 341 2.73 2.81 8.37
CA VAL A 341 3.31 4.10 8.80
C VAL A 341 3.21 5.20 7.75
N HIS A 342 2.47 4.96 6.67
CA HIS A 342 2.42 5.86 5.51
C HIS A 342 1.91 7.26 5.88
N LEU A 343 0.76 7.33 6.58
CA LEU A 343 0.16 8.61 6.98
C LEU A 343 1.04 9.40 7.94
N TRP A 344 1.73 8.70 8.85
CA TRP A 344 2.74 9.30 9.73
C TRP A 344 3.87 9.95 8.93
N SER A 345 4.36 9.25 7.90
CA SER A 345 5.51 9.70 7.10
C SER A 345 5.15 10.78 6.07
N HIS A 346 3.89 10.88 5.63
CA HIS A 346 3.45 11.86 4.62
C HIS A 346 3.76 13.31 5.00
N CYS A 347 3.68 13.63 6.28
CA CYS A 347 3.93 14.97 6.81
C CYS A 347 5.25 15.09 7.59
N GLY A 348 6.21 14.22 7.31
CA GLY A 348 7.59 14.35 7.78
C GLY A 348 7.94 13.57 9.05
N GLY A 349 7.01 12.80 9.63
CA GLY A 349 7.27 11.91 10.77
C GLY A 349 8.36 10.90 10.43
N LYS A 350 9.29 10.69 11.37
CA LYS A 350 10.40 9.75 11.19
C LYS A 350 10.06 8.38 11.72
N LEU A 351 10.82 7.40 11.25
CA LEU A 351 10.67 6.00 11.63
C LEU A 351 11.91 5.53 12.37
N VAL A 352 11.73 4.61 13.31
CA VAL A 352 12.79 3.90 14.00
C VAL A 352 12.68 2.41 13.69
N TRP A 353 13.84 1.77 13.55
CA TRP A 353 13.91 0.32 13.33
C TRP A 353 13.79 -0.42 14.67
N ASP A 354 12.92 -1.41 14.68
CA ASP A 354 12.75 -2.36 15.79
C ASP A 354 13.41 -3.68 15.39
N GLU A 355 14.53 -4.00 16.03
CA GLU A 355 15.34 -5.19 15.70
C GLU A 355 14.63 -6.50 16.07
N ALA A 356 13.90 -6.51 17.19
CA ALA A 356 13.24 -7.73 17.68
C ALA A 356 12.09 -8.16 16.78
N LEU A 357 11.38 -7.19 16.19
CA LEU A 357 10.25 -7.42 15.30
C LEU A 357 10.63 -7.21 13.81
N ALA A 358 11.89 -6.86 13.55
CA ALA A 358 12.44 -6.61 12.21
C ALA A 358 11.54 -5.70 11.36
N MET A 359 11.15 -4.54 11.89
CA MET A 359 10.22 -3.63 11.26
C MET A 359 10.52 -2.17 11.55
N PHE A 360 10.01 -1.26 10.71
CA PHE A 360 9.98 0.15 11.03
C PHE A 360 8.68 0.52 11.73
N ARG A 361 8.77 1.32 12.79
CA ARG A 361 7.62 1.90 13.50
C ARG A 361 7.77 3.41 13.67
N PRO A 362 6.70 4.15 13.98
CA PRO A 362 6.79 5.58 14.28
C PRO A 362 7.82 5.88 15.37
N ASP A 363 8.62 6.93 15.16
CA ASP A 363 9.53 7.47 16.16
C ASP A 363 8.77 8.57 16.95
N PRO A 364 8.34 8.34 18.19
CA PRO A 364 7.53 9.29 18.94
C PRO A 364 8.27 10.59 19.24
N GLU A 365 9.61 10.57 19.30
CA GLU A 365 10.44 11.76 19.51
C GLU A 365 10.52 12.65 18.25
N LYS A 366 10.16 12.10 17.09
CA LYS A 366 10.21 12.78 15.78
C LYS A 366 8.86 12.74 15.08
N ALA A 367 7.78 12.94 15.86
CA ALA A 367 6.43 13.07 15.34
C ALA A 367 6.28 14.28 14.40
N PRO A 368 5.33 14.25 13.46
CA PRO A 368 4.98 15.42 12.66
C PRO A 368 4.53 16.58 13.55
N LEU A 369 5.11 17.77 13.34
CA LEU A 369 4.87 18.94 14.16
C LEU A 369 3.90 19.93 13.48
N ASN A 370 3.03 20.56 14.28
CA ASN A 370 2.20 21.68 13.86
C ASN A 370 3.03 23.01 13.86
N GLN A 371 2.40 24.13 13.50
CA GLN A 371 3.05 25.45 13.48
C GLN A 371 3.58 25.90 14.85
N LYS A 372 3.05 25.36 15.95
CA LYS A 372 3.50 25.68 17.31
C LYS A 372 4.63 24.79 17.79
N GLY A 373 5.09 23.84 16.96
CA GLY A 373 6.11 22.86 17.33
C GLY A 373 5.56 21.70 18.19
N GLU A 374 4.25 21.48 18.20
CA GLU A 374 3.61 20.38 18.92
C GLU A 374 3.30 19.22 17.97
N GLY A 375 3.48 17.98 18.43
CA GLY A 375 3.08 16.79 17.69
C GLY A 375 1.57 16.77 17.42
N PHE A 376 1.16 16.59 16.16
CA PHE A 376 -0.26 16.55 15.80
C PHE A 376 -0.70 15.20 15.21
N VAL A 377 0.22 14.30 14.93
CA VAL A 377 -0.07 12.92 14.53
C VAL A 377 0.43 11.97 15.60
N LEU A 378 -0.41 11.05 16.03
CA LEU A 378 -0.12 9.96 16.96
C LEU A 378 -0.32 8.62 16.23
N ALA A 379 0.19 7.53 16.81
CA ALA A 379 -0.03 6.18 16.31
C ALA A 379 -0.50 5.27 17.45
N ALA A 380 -1.36 4.30 17.13
CA ALA A 380 -1.86 3.35 18.12
C ALA A 380 -1.94 1.91 17.59
N GLY A 381 -1.78 0.96 18.49
CA GLY A 381 -1.88 -0.47 18.24
C GLY A 381 -0.80 -0.99 17.30
N ALA A 382 -1.16 -1.84 16.33
CA ALA A 382 -0.18 -2.43 15.40
C ALA A 382 0.52 -1.38 14.52
N ALA A 383 -0.11 -0.23 14.24
CA ALA A 383 0.54 0.89 13.58
C ALA A 383 1.66 1.51 14.43
N ASN A 384 1.61 1.35 15.75
CA ASN A 384 2.63 1.79 16.72
C ASN A 384 3.60 0.65 17.12
N GLY A 385 3.43 -0.55 16.55
CA GLY A 385 4.31 -1.70 16.79
C GLY A 385 3.85 -2.69 17.87
N HIS A 386 2.61 -2.60 18.33
CA HIS A 386 2.01 -3.54 19.28
C HIS A 386 1.15 -4.57 18.53
N PHE A 387 1.42 -5.87 18.75
CA PHE A 387 0.72 -6.95 18.04
C PHE A 387 -0.10 -7.85 18.97
N TYR A 388 0.25 -7.94 20.25
CA TYR A 388 -0.55 -8.65 21.24
C TYR A 388 -1.83 -7.88 21.55
N LEU A 389 -2.98 -8.53 21.50
CA LEU A 389 -4.29 -7.89 21.60
C LEU A 389 -4.45 -7.03 22.86
N GLY A 390 -4.01 -7.53 24.02
CA GLY A 390 -4.01 -6.76 25.27
C GLY A 390 -3.14 -5.50 25.20
N ALA A 391 -1.93 -5.61 24.62
CA ALA A 391 -1.03 -4.48 24.42
C ALA A 391 -1.58 -3.47 23.40
N VAL A 392 -2.22 -3.95 22.33
CA VAL A 392 -2.92 -3.10 21.35
C VAL A 392 -4.01 -2.27 22.00
N MET A 393 -4.84 -2.88 22.85
CA MET A 393 -5.92 -2.17 23.54
C MET A 393 -5.40 -1.19 24.58
N GLN A 394 -4.36 -1.56 25.33
CA GLN A 394 -3.74 -0.69 26.32
C GLN A 394 -3.12 0.56 25.66
N ASP A 395 -2.31 0.36 24.61
CA ASP A 395 -1.71 1.45 23.85
C ASP A 395 -2.78 2.35 23.23
N ALA A 396 -3.83 1.77 22.67
CA ALA A 396 -4.92 2.51 22.05
C ALA A 396 -5.68 3.41 23.05
N LEU A 397 -5.96 2.91 24.26
CA LEU A 397 -6.58 3.72 25.32
C LEU A 397 -5.68 4.89 25.72
N GLN A 398 -4.38 4.65 25.85
CA GLN A 398 -3.40 5.68 26.21
C GLN A 398 -3.29 6.75 25.11
N GLN A 399 -3.10 6.32 23.85
CA GLN A 399 -2.93 7.22 22.71
C GLN A 399 -4.22 7.99 22.41
N GLY A 400 -5.39 7.37 22.58
CA GLY A 400 -6.69 8.03 22.44
C GLY A 400 -6.90 9.14 23.48
N ALA A 401 -6.57 8.88 24.74
CA ALA A 401 -6.63 9.87 25.80
C ALA A 401 -5.65 11.03 25.57
N GLU A 402 -4.40 10.71 25.19
CA GLU A 402 -3.38 11.72 24.86
C GLU A 402 -3.82 12.60 23.67
N ALA A 403 -4.36 11.98 22.62
CA ALA A 403 -4.86 12.70 21.44
C ALA A 403 -6.00 13.67 21.79
N ALA A 404 -6.85 13.29 22.75
CA ALA A 404 -7.94 14.11 23.25
C ALA A 404 -7.52 15.12 24.34
N GLY A 405 -6.24 15.14 24.75
CA GLY A 405 -5.72 16.04 25.77
C GLY A 405 -6.23 15.74 27.19
N ILE A 406 -6.61 14.50 27.46
CA ILE A 406 -7.06 14.05 28.78
C ILE A 406 -6.09 13.00 29.35
N THR A 407 -6.06 12.89 30.67
CA THR A 407 -5.34 11.77 31.29
C THR A 407 -6.14 10.50 31.05
N ALA A 408 -5.45 9.40 30.67
CA ALA A 408 -6.10 8.11 30.58
C ALA A 408 -6.71 7.80 31.96
N ALA A 409 -8.02 8.05 32.11
CA ALA A 409 -8.74 7.67 33.29
C ALA A 409 -8.53 6.16 33.45
N SER A 410 -8.67 5.62 34.66
CA SER A 410 -8.59 4.19 34.96
C SER A 410 -9.74 3.41 34.28
N GLN A 411 -9.80 3.46 32.96
CA GLN A 411 -10.65 2.56 32.20
C GLN A 411 -10.08 1.16 32.38
N SER A 412 -10.90 0.26 32.92
CA SER A 412 -10.47 -1.13 33.09
C SER A 412 -10.13 -1.70 31.72
N LEU A 413 -8.91 -2.14 31.56
CA LEU A 413 -8.50 -2.89 30.35
C LEU A 413 -9.33 -4.16 30.28
N PRO A 414 -9.96 -4.48 29.14
CA PRO A 414 -10.65 -5.75 28.97
C PRO A 414 -9.67 -6.92 29.18
N GLU A 415 -10.15 -7.99 29.82
CA GLU A 415 -9.39 -9.21 29.96
C GLU A 415 -9.31 -9.93 28.61
N VAL A 416 -8.12 -10.38 28.23
CA VAL A 416 -7.86 -11.08 26.97
C VAL A 416 -7.30 -12.44 27.26
N ASP A 417 -7.96 -13.49 26.76
CA ASP A 417 -7.45 -14.85 26.76
C ASP A 417 -6.59 -15.05 25.50
N GLN A 418 -5.31 -14.67 25.60
CA GLN A 418 -4.38 -14.72 24.48
C GLN A 418 -3.26 -15.72 24.74
N THR A 419 -3.02 -16.61 23.75
CA THR A 419 -1.88 -17.52 23.76
C THR A 419 -0.57 -16.75 23.56
N ALA A 420 0.41 -17.00 24.42
CA ALA A 420 1.74 -16.43 24.29
C ALA A 420 2.43 -16.90 23.00
N GLU A 421 3.05 -15.98 22.28
CA GLU A 421 3.79 -16.25 21.04
C GLU A 421 5.29 -16.31 21.28
N ALA A 422 5.98 -17.18 20.55
CA ALA A 422 7.43 -17.22 20.50
C ALA A 422 7.97 -16.05 19.64
N ALA A 423 9.22 -15.66 19.90
CA ALA A 423 9.88 -14.61 19.13
C ALA A 423 9.94 -14.97 17.64
N MET A 424 9.71 -13.98 16.78
CA MET A 424 9.93 -14.13 15.34
C MET A 424 11.43 -14.10 15.02
N GLU A 425 11.81 -14.72 13.89
CA GLU A 425 13.14 -14.59 13.31
C GLU A 425 13.02 -13.95 11.92
N ALA A 426 13.84 -12.93 11.64
CA ALA A 426 13.82 -12.27 10.35
C ALA A 426 14.34 -13.19 9.23
N VAL A 427 13.54 -13.39 8.20
CA VAL A 427 13.89 -14.20 7.02
C VAL A 427 13.59 -13.38 5.76
N TRP A 428 14.63 -13.00 5.03
CA TRP A 428 14.51 -12.14 3.86
C TRP A 428 14.61 -12.89 2.54
N MET A 429 15.12 -14.11 2.59
CA MET A 429 15.28 -14.99 1.44
C MET A 429 15.27 -16.45 1.90
N MET A 430 14.65 -17.33 1.14
CA MET A 430 14.59 -18.77 1.39
C MET A 430 15.10 -19.57 0.20
N PRO A 431 15.91 -20.60 0.48
CA PRO A 431 16.71 -20.76 1.68
C PRO A 431 17.81 -19.70 1.78
N GLN A 432 18.40 -19.52 2.94
CA GLN A 432 19.38 -18.46 3.18
C GLN A 432 20.58 -18.50 2.23
N GLY A 433 21.09 -19.69 1.91
CA GLY A 433 22.19 -19.91 0.98
C GLY A 433 21.77 -20.14 -0.48
N ALA A 434 20.56 -19.70 -0.87
CA ALA A 434 20.04 -19.92 -2.23
C ALA A 434 21.00 -19.43 -3.32
N GLY A 435 21.29 -20.30 -4.29
CA GLY A 435 22.08 -19.94 -5.47
C GLY A 435 21.30 -19.10 -6.48
N ILE A 436 21.99 -18.57 -7.50
CA ILE A 436 21.39 -17.66 -8.50
C ILE A 436 20.16 -18.27 -9.20
N LYS A 437 20.12 -19.59 -9.41
CA LYS A 437 18.99 -20.28 -10.04
C LYS A 437 17.69 -20.14 -9.24
N LEU A 438 17.77 -20.09 -7.92
CA LEU A 438 16.64 -19.89 -7.01
C LEU A 438 16.34 -18.40 -6.86
N ARG A 439 17.36 -17.57 -6.59
CA ARG A 439 17.22 -16.12 -6.40
C ARG A 439 16.61 -15.39 -7.58
N SER A 440 16.89 -15.87 -8.81
CA SER A 440 16.30 -15.31 -10.03
C SER A 440 14.83 -15.68 -10.26
N LYS A 441 14.22 -16.43 -9.34
CA LYS A 441 12.81 -16.81 -9.32
C LYS A 441 12.13 -16.49 -7.99
N ALA A 442 12.84 -15.85 -7.07
CA ALA A 442 12.33 -15.38 -5.77
C ALA A 442 11.90 -13.92 -5.93
N TRP A 443 10.60 -13.68 -5.93
CA TRP A 443 10.00 -12.39 -6.22
C TRP A 443 9.88 -11.55 -4.95
N LEU A 444 10.18 -10.27 -5.08
CA LEU A 444 10.01 -9.23 -4.06
C LEU A 444 8.82 -8.34 -4.38
N ASP A 445 8.71 -7.89 -5.62
CA ASP A 445 7.61 -7.06 -6.11
C ASP A 445 6.87 -7.82 -7.21
N PHE A 446 5.62 -8.19 -6.92
CA PHE A 446 4.78 -8.98 -7.82
C PHE A 446 4.13 -8.14 -8.93
N GLN A 447 4.05 -6.81 -8.77
CA GLN A 447 3.46 -5.91 -9.77
C GLN A 447 4.49 -5.44 -10.80
N ASN A 448 5.74 -5.26 -10.37
CA ASN A 448 6.83 -4.79 -11.23
C ASN A 448 7.87 -5.87 -11.56
N ASP A 449 7.57 -7.13 -11.24
CA ASP A 449 8.42 -8.29 -11.55
C ASP A 449 9.86 -8.15 -11.03
N VAL A 450 10.05 -7.59 -9.81
CA VAL A 450 11.37 -7.42 -9.21
C VAL A 450 11.73 -8.63 -8.35
N LYS A 451 12.90 -9.20 -8.57
CA LYS A 451 13.43 -10.40 -7.91
C LYS A 451 14.56 -10.04 -6.95
N VAL A 452 14.87 -10.97 -6.06
CA VAL A 452 16.05 -10.90 -5.18
C VAL A 452 17.33 -10.64 -5.99
N SER A 453 17.50 -11.34 -7.12
CA SER A 453 18.66 -11.15 -8.01
C SER A 453 18.78 -9.75 -8.61
N ASP A 454 17.67 -9.04 -8.82
CA ASP A 454 17.67 -7.71 -9.42
C ASP A 454 18.12 -6.65 -8.41
N VAL A 455 17.72 -6.78 -7.16
CA VAL A 455 18.19 -5.91 -6.08
C VAL A 455 19.68 -6.15 -5.78
N GLN A 456 20.10 -7.40 -5.80
CA GLN A 456 21.53 -7.75 -5.67
C GLN A 456 22.37 -7.22 -6.83
N LEU A 457 21.85 -7.25 -8.07
CA LEU A 457 22.49 -6.63 -9.22
C LEU A 457 22.61 -5.11 -9.05
N ALA A 458 21.56 -4.45 -8.55
CA ALA A 458 21.62 -3.02 -8.24
C ALA A 458 22.76 -2.68 -7.28
N ALA A 459 22.93 -3.46 -6.20
CA ALA A 459 24.05 -3.30 -5.28
C ALA A 459 25.41 -3.48 -5.97
N GLN A 460 25.55 -4.49 -6.83
CA GLN A 460 26.78 -4.72 -7.61
C GLN A 460 27.10 -3.57 -8.58
N GLU A 461 26.09 -2.88 -9.09
CA GLU A 461 26.24 -1.71 -9.95
C GLU A 461 26.43 -0.39 -9.18
N GLY A 462 26.56 -0.44 -7.84
CA GLY A 462 26.91 0.70 -7.01
C GLY A 462 25.72 1.49 -6.45
N PHE A 463 24.51 0.93 -6.47
CA PHE A 463 23.37 1.56 -5.84
C PHE A 463 23.31 1.19 -4.35
N GLU A 464 23.75 2.11 -3.49
CA GLU A 464 23.84 1.91 -2.04
C GLU A 464 22.57 2.35 -1.29
N SER A 465 21.80 3.28 -1.85
CA SER A 465 20.56 3.79 -1.26
C SER A 465 19.36 3.05 -1.84
N VAL A 466 18.40 2.72 -0.97
CA VAL A 466 17.12 2.09 -1.39
C VAL A 466 16.37 2.95 -2.43
N GLU A 467 16.40 4.27 -2.31
CA GLU A 467 15.73 5.17 -3.26
C GLU A 467 16.35 5.10 -4.67
N HIS A 468 17.65 4.84 -4.78
CA HIS A 468 18.31 4.64 -6.06
C HIS A 468 18.09 3.21 -6.59
N ALA A 469 18.26 2.20 -5.75
CA ALA A 469 17.96 0.81 -6.12
C ALA A 469 16.49 0.65 -6.57
N LYS A 470 15.55 1.32 -5.90
CA LYS A 470 14.14 1.39 -6.26
C LYS A 470 13.94 1.94 -7.68
N ARG A 471 14.60 3.05 -8.05
CA ARG A 471 14.47 3.64 -9.39
C ARG A 471 15.12 2.78 -10.48
N TYR A 472 16.19 2.07 -10.14
CA TYR A 472 16.87 1.17 -11.07
C TYR A 472 16.07 -0.12 -11.33
N THR A 473 15.49 -0.70 -10.29
CA THR A 473 14.76 -1.98 -10.36
C THR A 473 13.25 -1.82 -10.57
N THR A 474 12.69 -0.65 -10.36
CA THR A 474 11.25 -0.36 -10.22
C THR A 474 10.59 -0.94 -8.96
N LEU A 475 11.36 -1.41 -7.98
CA LEU A 475 10.88 -1.96 -6.71
C LEU A 475 9.92 -0.97 -6.01
N GLY A 476 8.71 -1.41 -5.69
CA GLY A 476 7.73 -0.61 -4.95
C GLY A 476 7.23 0.63 -5.70
N MET A 477 7.34 0.67 -7.02
CA MET A 477 6.88 1.79 -7.85
C MET A 477 5.50 1.56 -8.49
N ALA A 478 4.88 0.41 -8.28
CA ALA A 478 3.54 0.11 -8.76
C ALA A 478 2.44 0.69 -7.83
N THR A 479 1.18 0.36 -8.11
CA THR A 479 0.01 0.92 -7.41
C THR A 479 -0.08 0.55 -5.94
N ASP A 480 0.54 -0.56 -5.51
CA ASP A 480 0.67 -0.92 -4.09
C ASP A 480 1.70 -0.05 -3.34
N GLN A 481 2.53 0.71 -4.07
CA GLN A 481 3.59 1.57 -3.54
C GLN A 481 4.57 0.82 -2.62
N GLY A 482 4.82 -0.46 -2.93
CA GLY A 482 5.78 -1.29 -2.22
C GLY A 482 5.34 -1.76 -0.84
N LYS A 483 4.05 -1.77 -0.53
CA LYS A 483 3.55 -2.22 0.78
C LYS A 483 3.96 -3.66 1.10
N LEU A 484 4.03 -4.53 0.10
CA LEU A 484 4.48 -5.92 0.26
C LEU A 484 5.98 -6.11 0.01
N SER A 485 6.63 -5.22 -0.76
CA SER A 485 7.98 -5.44 -1.29
C SER A 485 9.08 -4.63 -0.60
N ASN A 486 8.75 -3.43 -0.06
CA ASN A 486 9.77 -2.48 0.38
C ASN A 486 10.69 -3.04 1.48
N ILE A 487 10.15 -3.64 2.52
CA ILE A 487 10.97 -4.11 3.66
C ILE A 487 11.87 -5.27 3.23
N ASN A 488 11.34 -6.25 2.50
CA ASN A 488 12.14 -7.36 1.97
C ASN A 488 13.22 -6.85 0.99
N GLY A 489 12.87 -5.89 0.14
CA GLY A 489 13.83 -5.27 -0.79
C GLY A 489 14.96 -4.51 -0.08
N LEU A 490 14.64 -3.74 0.98
CA LEU A 490 15.62 -3.08 1.85
C LEU A 490 16.60 -4.09 2.47
N ALA A 491 16.05 -5.16 3.04
CA ALA A 491 16.84 -6.17 3.70
C ALA A 491 17.75 -6.93 2.72
N VAL A 492 17.27 -7.24 1.52
CA VAL A 492 18.08 -7.86 0.46
C VAL A 492 19.19 -6.90 0.00
N LEU A 493 18.90 -5.59 -0.13
CA LEU A 493 19.90 -4.58 -0.48
C LEU A 493 20.96 -4.45 0.62
N ALA A 494 20.53 -4.32 1.87
CA ALA A 494 21.41 -4.24 3.03
C ALA A 494 22.34 -5.45 3.13
N GLY A 495 21.78 -6.67 2.99
CA GLY A 495 22.57 -7.90 2.96
C GLY A 495 23.57 -7.96 1.80
N ALA A 496 23.23 -7.46 0.61
CA ALA A 496 24.13 -7.39 -0.53
C ALA A 496 25.27 -6.39 -0.35
N LEU A 497 25.04 -5.31 0.42
CA LEU A 497 26.01 -4.28 0.76
C LEU A 497 26.80 -4.58 2.05
N ASN A 498 26.45 -5.65 2.74
CA ASN A 498 26.97 -5.98 4.06
C ASN A 498 26.79 -4.83 5.07
N ALA A 499 25.60 -4.23 5.05
CA ALA A 499 25.19 -3.09 5.87
C ALA A 499 23.94 -3.42 6.68
N ASP A 500 23.67 -2.61 7.72
CA ASP A 500 22.44 -2.71 8.49
C ASP A 500 21.23 -2.16 7.70
N ILE A 501 20.03 -2.70 7.93
CA ILE A 501 18.81 -2.28 7.22
C ILE A 501 18.57 -0.76 7.34
N PRO A 502 18.67 -0.12 8.52
CA PRO A 502 18.52 1.34 8.64
C PRO A 502 19.53 2.15 7.82
N ALA A 503 20.73 1.60 7.58
CA ALA A 503 21.81 2.32 6.87
C ALA A 503 21.50 2.52 5.38
N VAL A 504 20.76 1.61 4.74
CA VAL A 504 20.35 1.76 3.33
C VAL A 504 19.16 2.72 3.16
N GLY A 505 18.58 3.18 4.27
CA GLY A 505 17.47 4.12 4.32
C GLY A 505 16.10 3.48 4.19
N THR A 506 15.06 4.29 4.27
CA THR A 506 13.67 3.90 4.06
C THR A 506 13.12 4.50 2.77
N THR A 507 12.14 3.85 2.16
CA THR A 507 11.44 4.41 1.01
C THR A 507 10.57 5.59 1.45
N THR A 508 10.51 6.64 0.63
CA THR A 508 9.61 7.77 0.87
C THR A 508 8.18 7.39 0.48
N PHE A 509 7.29 7.39 1.46
CA PHE A 509 5.87 7.20 1.22
C PHE A 509 5.23 8.50 0.74
N ARG A 510 4.38 8.42 -0.29
CA ARG A 510 3.72 9.56 -0.91
C ARG A 510 2.21 9.36 -0.95
N PRO A 511 1.41 10.41 -0.68
CA PRO A 511 -0.03 10.34 -0.89
C PRO A 511 -0.36 10.20 -2.39
N PRO A 512 -1.48 9.53 -2.73
CA PRO A 512 -2.43 8.88 -1.83
C PRO A 512 -1.91 7.53 -1.30
N TYR A 513 -2.40 7.11 -0.12
CA TYR A 513 -2.04 5.81 0.49
C TYR A 513 -2.34 4.62 -0.43
N THR A 514 -3.49 4.62 -1.08
CA THR A 514 -3.83 3.73 -2.20
C THR A 514 -4.37 4.57 -3.36
N PRO A 515 -4.39 4.05 -4.59
CA PRO A 515 -4.98 4.76 -5.71
C PRO A 515 -6.41 5.21 -5.42
N ILE A 516 -6.72 6.45 -5.80
CA ILE A 516 -8.06 7.04 -5.74
C ILE A 516 -8.48 7.45 -7.15
N SER A 517 -9.78 7.50 -7.41
CA SER A 517 -10.27 7.84 -8.74
C SER A 517 -9.98 9.31 -9.10
N MET A 518 -9.63 9.56 -10.35
CA MET A 518 -9.46 10.91 -10.88
C MET A 518 -10.74 11.73 -10.75
N GLY A 519 -11.89 11.07 -10.85
CA GLY A 519 -13.19 11.68 -10.63
C GLY A 519 -13.35 12.24 -9.22
N ALA A 520 -12.93 11.51 -8.18
CA ALA A 520 -12.96 12.01 -6.80
C ALA A 520 -12.06 13.24 -6.61
N ILE A 521 -10.90 13.28 -7.28
CA ILE A 521 -10.00 14.46 -7.24
C ILE A 521 -10.67 15.67 -7.92
N ALA A 522 -11.31 15.46 -9.06
CA ALA A 522 -12.00 16.51 -9.80
C ALA A 522 -13.28 17.00 -9.08
N GLY A 523 -13.98 16.09 -8.40
CA GLY A 523 -15.26 16.39 -7.78
C GLY A 523 -16.31 16.81 -8.80
N ALA A 524 -17.03 17.90 -8.52
CA ALA A 524 -18.03 18.46 -9.40
C ALA A 524 -17.43 19.22 -10.61
N ALA A 525 -16.12 19.54 -10.58
CA ALA A 525 -15.47 20.26 -11.65
C ALA A 525 -15.19 19.34 -12.84
N ARG A 526 -15.83 19.62 -13.99
CA ARG A 526 -15.67 18.86 -15.23
C ARG A 526 -15.48 19.80 -16.41
N ASP A 527 -14.90 19.29 -17.48
CA ASP A 527 -14.73 19.99 -18.76
C ASP A 527 -14.06 21.37 -18.53
N GLU A 528 -14.71 22.46 -18.94
CA GLU A 528 -14.21 23.82 -18.80
C GLU A 528 -14.03 24.25 -17.32
N ILE A 529 -14.86 23.75 -16.41
CA ILE A 529 -14.73 24.05 -14.97
C ILE A 529 -13.49 23.37 -14.39
N PHE A 530 -13.11 22.18 -14.88
CA PHE A 530 -11.92 21.47 -14.44
C PHE A 530 -10.64 22.12 -14.96
N GLN A 531 -10.66 22.61 -16.20
CA GLN A 531 -9.56 23.32 -16.83
C GLN A 531 -10.02 24.67 -17.40
N PRO A 532 -10.37 25.64 -16.52
CA PRO A 532 -10.85 26.93 -16.99
C PRO A 532 -9.75 27.65 -17.77
N VAL A 533 -10.14 28.21 -18.91
CA VAL A 533 -9.27 29.12 -19.66
C VAL A 533 -9.38 30.49 -19.03
N ARG A 534 -8.27 30.97 -18.46
CA ARG A 534 -8.17 32.32 -17.90
C ARG A 534 -7.60 33.27 -18.92
N GLN A 535 -8.18 34.46 -18.98
CA GLN A 535 -7.79 35.53 -19.89
C GLN A 535 -7.44 36.77 -19.08
N THR A 536 -6.46 37.53 -19.56
CA THR A 536 -6.13 38.83 -18.97
C THR A 536 -7.17 39.88 -19.36
N PRO A 537 -7.28 41.00 -18.64
CA PRO A 537 -8.14 42.12 -19.08
C PRO A 537 -7.79 42.67 -20.47
N MET A 538 -6.55 42.43 -20.91
CA MET A 538 -6.05 42.87 -22.24
C MET A 538 -6.18 41.78 -23.32
N HIS A 539 -6.82 40.63 -23.02
CA HIS A 539 -6.85 39.49 -23.94
C HIS A 539 -7.34 39.83 -25.35
N ASP A 540 -8.49 40.48 -25.42
CA ASP A 540 -9.12 40.82 -26.73
C ASP A 540 -8.26 41.81 -27.50
N TRP A 541 -7.68 42.80 -26.81
CA TRP A 541 -6.73 43.74 -27.43
C TRP A 541 -5.50 43.02 -28.01
N HIS A 542 -4.94 42.03 -27.29
CA HIS A 542 -3.82 41.24 -27.81
C HIS A 542 -4.21 40.48 -29.11
N ILE A 543 -5.42 39.90 -29.14
CA ILE A 543 -5.93 39.21 -30.32
C ILE A 543 -6.10 40.21 -31.47
N GLU A 544 -6.70 41.39 -31.24
CA GLU A 544 -6.90 42.43 -32.25
C GLU A 544 -5.56 42.94 -32.81
N GLN A 545 -4.51 42.97 -31.99
CA GLN A 545 -3.15 43.32 -32.42
C GLN A 545 -2.39 42.16 -33.08
N GLY A 546 -3.02 41.03 -33.32
CA GLY A 546 -2.46 39.89 -34.04
C GLY A 546 -1.51 39.04 -33.19
N ALA A 547 -1.65 39.04 -31.86
CA ALA A 547 -0.84 38.22 -31.00
C ALA A 547 -1.08 36.74 -31.24
N TYR A 548 -0.01 35.95 -31.29
CA TYR A 548 -0.10 34.51 -31.11
C TYR A 548 -0.13 34.21 -29.60
N MET A 549 -1.22 33.55 -29.17
CA MET A 549 -1.47 33.28 -27.77
C MET A 549 -0.97 31.89 -27.36
N GLU A 550 -0.19 31.82 -26.30
CA GLU A 550 0.27 30.56 -25.71
C GLU A 550 -0.49 30.20 -24.42
N PRO A 551 -0.67 28.92 -24.13
CA PRO A 551 -1.14 28.46 -22.84
C PRO A 551 -0.01 28.44 -21.81
N VAL A 552 -0.17 29.20 -20.70
CA VAL A 552 0.74 29.18 -19.55
C VAL A 552 -0.08 28.74 -18.34
N GLY A 553 -0.10 27.43 -18.07
CA GLY A 553 -1.08 26.84 -17.17
C GLY A 553 -2.51 27.08 -17.70
N GLN A 554 -3.36 27.67 -16.88
CA GLN A 554 -4.73 28.00 -17.24
C GLN A 554 -4.87 29.34 -17.99
N TRP A 555 -3.82 30.16 -17.99
CA TRP A 555 -3.83 31.48 -18.62
C TRP A 555 -3.54 31.40 -20.11
N ARG A 556 -4.17 32.31 -20.87
CA ARG A 556 -3.77 32.64 -22.24
C ARG A 556 -2.96 33.94 -22.21
N ARG A 557 -1.73 33.86 -22.69
CA ARG A 557 -0.79 34.99 -22.72
C ARG A 557 -0.30 35.22 -24.13
N PRO A 558 -0.03 36.50 -24.54
CA PRO A 558 0.63 36.75 -25.81
C PRO A 558 2.07 36.19 -25.75
N TYR A 559 2.41 35.35 -26.71
CA TYR A 559 3.76 34.80 -26.90
C TYR A 559 4.60 35.71 -27.77
N CYS A 560 4.03 36.17 -28.90
CA CYS A 560 4.63 37.12 -29.83
C CYS A 560 3.57 37.76 -30.74
N TYR A 561 3.97 38.80 -31.46
CA TYR A 561 3.14 39.47 -32.46
C TYR A 561 3.77 39.30 -33.85
N PRO A 562 3.53 38.20 -34.55
CA PRO A 562 4.15 37.92 -35.84
C PRO A 562 3.66 38.88 -36.90
N ARG A 563 4.55 39.32 -37.81
CA ARG A 563 4.23 40.05 -39.01
C ARG A 563 3.97 39.07 -40.17
N ALA A 564 3.45 39.57 -41.30
CA ALA A 564 2.95 38.73 -42.37
C ALA A 564 3.90 37.61 -42.85
N ASP A 565 5.20 37.86 -42.88
CA ASP A 565 6.19 36.90 -43.39
C ASP A 565 7.13 36.37 -42.27
N GLU A 566 6.76 36.54 -41.00
CA GLU A 566 7.57 36.09 -39.86
C GLU A 566 7.11 34.75 -39.35
N THR A 567 8.06 33.87 -39.06
CA THR A 567 7.80 32.73 -38.14
C THR A 567 7.67 33.24 -36.72
N HIS A 568 7.04 32.44 -35.82
CA HIS A 568 6.97 32.80 -34.40
C HIS A 568 8.37 33.02 -33.81
N HIS A 569 9.37 32.26 -34.26
CA HIS A 569 10.76 32.40 -33.79
C HIS A 569 11.36 33.74 -34.22
N ASP A 570 11.13 34.18 -35.48
CA ASP A 570 11.61 35.47 -35.99
C ASP A 570 10.95 36.63 -35.25
N ALA A 571 9.63 36.54 -35.03
CA ALA A 571 8.88 37.53 -34.25
C ALA A 571 9.45 37.67 -32.82
N VAL A 572 9.65 36.57 -32.10
CA VAL A 572 10.26 36.57 -30.76
C VAL A 572 11.67 37.19 -30.80
N ALA A 573 12.49 36.79 -31.78
CA ALA A 573 13.86 37.32 -31.92
C ALA A 573 13.88 38.84 -32.19
N ARG A 574 12.92 39.32 -33.02
CA ARG A 574 12.75 40.76 -33.28
C ARG A 574 12.32 41.51 -32.01
N GLU A 575 11.33 40.99 -31.27
CA GLU A 575 10.81 41.62 -30.06
C GLU A 575 11.86 41.68 -28.96
N ILE A 576 12.66 40.62 -28.78
CA ILE A 576 13.79 40.62 -27.85
C ILE A 576 14.80 41.69 -28.23
N ARG A 577 15.21 41.81 -29.50
CA ARG A 577 16.12 42.84 -29.95
C ARG A 577 15.55 44.24 -29.74
N GLN A 578 14.26 44.45 -30.03
CA GLN A 578 13.59 45.73 -29.80
C GLN A 578 13.63 46.12 -28.31
N THR A 579 13.30 45.19 -27.41
CA THR A 579 13.27 45.44 -25.97
C THR A 579 14.67 45.75 -25.43
N ARG A 580 15.72 45.11 -25.99
CA ARG A 580 17.11 45.36 -25.59
C ARG A 580 17.69 46.66 -26.11
N ASN A 581 17.25 47.08 -27.30
CA ASN A 581 17.78 48.29 -27.96
C ASN A 581 16.95 49.54 -27.66
N SER A 582 15.74 49.35 -27.13
CA SER A 582 14.80 50.44 -26.88
C SER A 582 13.91 50.06 -25.65
N VAL A 583 12.61 50.24 -25.75
CA VAL A 583 11.64 49.94 -24.70
C VAL A 583 10.66 48.89 -25.16
N GLY A 584 10.26 48.01 -24.21
CA GLY A 584 9.17 47.04 -24.40
C GLY A 584 8.06 47.21 -23.34
N LEU A 585 6.86 46.88 -23.74
CA LEU A 585 5.68 46.79 -22.85
C LEU A 585 5.36 45.31 -22.62
N LEU A 586 5.03 44.94 -21.38
CA LEU A 586 4.65 43.60 -21.00
C LEU A 586 3.31 43.63 -20.26
N ASP A 587 2.37 42.81 -20.69
CA ASP A 587 1.17 42.52 -19.90
C ASP A 587 1.53 41.60 -18.72
N ALA A 588 1.68 42.20 -17.54
CA ALA A 588 2.00 41.51 -16.31
C ALA A 588 0.76 41.08 -15.51
N SER A 589 -0.43 41.08 -16.11
CA SER A 589 -1.69 40.78 -15.42
C SER A 589 -1.76 39.37 -14.82
N THR A 590 -0.98 38.42 -15.38
CA THR A 590 -0.91 37.05 -14.87
C THR A 590 0.05 36.86 -13.70
N LEU A 591 0.89 37.83 -13.41
CA LEU A 591 1.86 37.75 -12.31
C LEU A 591 1.18 38.07 -10.97
N GLY A 592 1.71 37.49 -9.89
CA GLY A 592 1.25 37.78 -8.53
C GLY A 592 1.41 39.26 -8.16
N LYS A 593 0.46 39.80 -7.40
CA LYS A 593 0.50 41.16 -6.85
C LYS A 593 0.80 41.04 -5.34
N LEU A 594 1.91 41.64 -4.92
CA LEU A 594 2.24 41.79 -3.51
C LEU A 594 1.88 43.23 -3.11
N LEU A 595 1.05 43.36 -2.07
CA LEU A 595 0.65 44.61 -1.46
C LEU A 595 1.36 44.81 -0.12
#